data_e63ebc8fcbbca66a1307b6f8a3e65f60
#
_entry.id   e63ebc8fcbbca66a1307b6f8a3e65f60
#
_cell.length_a   1.000
_cell.length_b   1.000
_cell.length_c   1.000
_cell.angle_alpha   90.00
_cell.angle_beta   90.00
_cell.angle_gamma   90.00
#
_symmetry.space_group_name_H-M   'P 1'
#
loop_
_entity.id
_entity.type
_entity.pdbx_description
1 polymer ?
#
loop_
_entity_poly.entity_id
_entity_poly.type
_entity_poly.pdbx_seq_one_letter_code
_entity_poly.pdbx_strand_id
1 'polypeptide(L)'
;MARGETLRNLRGSHRYGFVLVAITIPIAFSLATPTNAAWERATTVVLFGVAIMISLIVAQARQRVQIIAFVLLGAVMVTALIDAIVGSQVSGGISRAIVGVMIALAPLTLARGVSRHLRQEGQVTLDAVFGAVAIYLMLGAMFASIDNAVGALSSHGFFAQAENPGFETYLYFSYTTLATVGYGDFTPGPSLARALAITEALAGQLYLVTVVAVLVSNIGRRPRGPGGKLVSEDEAPDPPPRHP
;
A
#
# COMPACT_ATOMS: atom_id res chain seq x y z
N MET A 1 -24.62 29.09 -4.58
CA MET A 1 -24.39 28.08 -3.52
C MET A 1 -24.12 26.68 -4.08
N ALA A 2 -24.69 26.24 -5.18
CA ALA A 2 -24.51 24.86 -5.75
C ALA A 2 -23.08 24.46 -6.18
N ARG A 3 -22.24 25.41 -6.59
CA ARG A 3 -20.86 25.12 -7.08
C ARG A 3 -19.88 24.70 -5.96
N GLY A 4 -20.13 25.12 -4.73
CA GLY A 4 -19.30 24.78 -3.55
C GLY A 4 -19.59 23.38 -2.99
N GLU A 5 -20.83 22.92 -3.13
CA GLU A 5 -21.24 21.57 -2.71
C GLU A 5 -20.74 20.49 -3.66
N THR A 6 -20.76 20.77 -4.98
CA THR A 6 -20.24 19.84 -6.00
C THR A 6 -18.73 19.59 -5.84
N LEU A 7 -17.95 20.64 -5.54
CA LEU A 7 -16.51 20.51 -5.30
C LEU A 7 -16.19 19.83 -3.96
N ARG A 8 -17.05 19.96 -2.95
CA ARG A 8 -16.92 19.28 -1.67
C ARG A 8 -17.24 17.80 -1.78
N ASN A 9 -18.23 17.43 -2.60
CA ASN A 9 -18.61 16.05 -2.88
C ASN A 9 -17.55 15.33 -3.74
N LEU A 10 -16.92 16.00 -4.71
CA LEU A 10 -15.81 15.46 -5.49
C LEU A 10 -14.55 15.24 -4.64
N ARG A 11 -14.33 16.06 -3.61
CA ARG A 11 -13.19 15.90 -2.67
C ARG A 11 -13.36 14.72 -1.70
N GLY A 12 -14.59 14.23 -1.50
CA GLY A 12 -14.90 13.07 -0.63
C GLY A 12 -14.79 11.72 -1.34
N SER A 13 -14.99 11.68 -2.67
CA SER A 13 -15.28 10.45 -3.41
C SER A 13 -14.07 9.63 -3.90
N HIS A 14 -12.81 10.14 -3.83
CA HIS A 14 -11.66 9.42 -4.43
C HIS A 14 -10.38 9.50 -3.60
N ARG A 15 -10.49 9.53 -2.27
CA ARG A 15 -9.33 9.66 -1.38
C ARG A 15 -8.33 8.52 -1.53
N TYR A 16 -8.82 7.29 -1.60
CA TYR A 16 -7.97 6.12 -1.75
C TYR A 16 -7.47 5.93 -3.19
N GLY A 17 -8.15 6.50 -4.19
CA GLY A 17 -7.64 6.56 -5.56
C GLY A 17 -6.33 7.33 -5.66
N PHE A 18 -6.19 8.45 -4.93
CA PHE A 18 -4.91 9.18 -4.85
C PHE A 18 -3.81 8.36 -4.18
N VAL A 19 -4.14 7.56 -3.16
CA VAL A 19 -3.18 6.65 -2.53
C VAL A 19 -2.70 5.59 -3.50
N LEU A 20 -3.62 5.02 -4.28
CA LEU A 20 -3.29 4.02 -5.30
C LEU A 20 -2.32 4.59 -6.34
N VAL A 21 -2.59 5.77 -6.87
CA VAL A 21 -1.69 6.44 -7.81
C VAL A 21 -0.34 6.75 -7.16
N ALA A 22 -0.36 7.28 -5.93
CA ALA A 22 0.84 7.65 -5.21
C ALA A 22 1.77 6.46 -4.94
N ILE A 23 1.24 5.25 -4.69
CA ILE A 23 2.08 4.05 -4.48
C ILE A 23 2.49 3.39 -5.79
N THR A 24 1.68 3.50 -6.85
CA THR A 24 2.02 2.93 -8.16
C THR A 24 3.22 3.64 -8.80
N ILE A 25 3.34 4.95 -8.63
CA ILE A 25 4.44 5.74 -9.20
C ILE A 25 5.82 5.26 -8.71
N PRO A 26 6.14 5.17 -7.40
CA PRO A 26 7.43 4.69 -6.94
C PRO A 26 7.72 3.24 -7.33
N ILE A 27 6.69 2.38 -7.38
CA ILE A 27 6.83 0.99 -7.83
C ILE A 27 7.24 0.97 -9.30
N ALA A 28 6.51 1.66 -10.16
CA ALA A 28 6.79 1.71 -11.60
C ALA A 28 8.17 2.34 -11.87
N PHE A 29 8.52 3.42 -11.18
CA PHE A 29 9.83 4.05 -11.28
C PHE A 29 10.95 3.09 -10.87
N SER A 30 10.80 2.41 -9.73
CA SER A 30 11.80 1.47 -9.22
C SER A 30 12.02 0.27 -10.15
N LEU A 31 10.94 -0.25 -10.76
CA LEU A 31 11.03 -1.37 -11.71
C LEU A 31 11.56 -0.95 -13.09
N ALA A 32 11.37 0.32 -13.48
CA ALA A 32 11.82 0.84 -14.76
C ALA A 32 13.28 1.33 -14.75
N THR A 33 13.83 1.67 -13.57
CA THR A 33 15.18 2.23 -13.42
C THR A 33 16.03 1.33 -12.53
N PRO A 34 17.14 0.75 -13.03
CA PRO A 34 18.07 0.01 -12.17
C PRO A 34 18.68 0.96 -11.15
N THR A 35 18.70 0.57 -9.87
CA THR A 35 19.17 1.43 -8.76
C THR A 35 20.70 1.47 -8.62
N ASN A 36 21.40 1.72 -9.72
CA ASN A 36 22.86 1.73 -9.77
C ASN A 36 23.44 3.08 -9.35
N ALA A 37 22.80 4.19 -9.71
CA ALA A 37 23.26 5.53 -9.39
C ALA A 37 22.71 6.04 -8.04
N ALA A 38 23.46 6.91 -7.37
CA ALA A 38 23.05 7.48 -6.08
C ALA A 38 21.74 8.30 -6.19
N TRP A 39 21.53 9.02 -7.29
CA TRP A 39 20.33 9.83 -7.52
C TRP A 39 19.07 8.96 -7.73
N GLU A 40 19.21 7.79 -8.36
CA GLU A 40 18.11 6.85 -8.57
C GLU A 40 17.61 6.29 -7.22
N ARG A 41 18.55 5.89 -6.35
CA ARG A 41 18.24 5.45 -4.99
C ARG A 41 17.56 6.56 -4.18
N ALA A 42 18.09 7.78 -4.23
CA ALA A 42 17.51 8.92 -3.54
C ALA A 42 16.08 9.22 -4.04
N THR A 43 15.87 9.20 -5.35
CA THR A 43 14.55 9.44 -5.95
C THR A 43 13.54 8.36 -5.53
N THR A 44 13.92 7.08 -5.56
CA THR A 44 13.08 5.96 -5.09
C THR A 44 12.65 6.16 -3.64
N VAL A 45 13.59 6.50 -2.76
CA VAL A 45 13.32 6.75 -1.33
C VAL A 45 12.35 7.93 -1.14
N VAL A 46 12.55 9.03 -1.87
CA VAL A 46 11.66 10.20 -1.80
C VAL A 46 10.25 9.85 -2.27
N LEU A 47 10.13 9.15 -3.40
CA LEU A 47 8.83 8.76 -3.96
C LEU A 47 8.06 7.83 -3.02
N PHE A 48 8.71 6.79 -2.45
CA PHE A 48 8.08 5.93 -1.44
C PHE A 48 7.72 6.71 -0.18
N GLY A 49 8.60 7.61 0.28
CA GLY A 49 8.33 8.46 1.44
C GLY A 49 7.09 9.35 1.24
N VAL A 50 6.96 9.99 0.08
CA VAL A 50 5.78 10.80 -0.27
C VAL A 50 4.51 9.92 -0.34
N ALA A 51 4.60 8.74 -0.96
CA ALA A 51 3.47 7.81 -1.04
C ALA A 51 2.99 7.35 0.35
N ILE A 52 3.92 7.04 1.26
CA ILE A 52 3.61 6.69 2.64
C ILE A 52 2.96 7.86 3.36
N MET A 53 3.46 9.08 3.21
CA MET A 53 2.88 10.27 3.84
C MET A 53 1.44 10.51 3.36
N ILE A 54 1.19 10.42 2.05
CA ILE A 54 -0.16 10.53 1.49
C ILE A 54 -1.06 9.45 2.10
N SER A 55 -0.58 8.21 2.19
CA SER A 55 -1.32 7.09 2.77
C SER A 55 -1.68 7.33 4.24
N LEU A 56 -0.75 7.85 5.06
CA LEU A 56 -0.98 8.15 6.47
C LEU A 56 -1.99 9.29 6.67
N ILE A 57 -1.93 10.31 5.82
CA ILE A 57 -2.87 11.44 5.85
C ILE A 57 -4.27 10.97 5.48
N VAL A 58 -4.40 10.21 4.38
CA VAL A 58 -5.69 9.69 3.91
C VAL A 58 -6.28 8.68 4.89
N ALA A 59 -5.46 7.81 5.47
CA ALA A 59 -5.87 6.85 6.50
C ALA A 59 -6.25 7.52 7.83
N GLN A 60 -6.13 8.86 7.95
CA GLN A 60 -6.36 9.58 9.20
C GLN A 60 -5.59 8.97 10.38
N ALA A 61 -4.33 8.63 10.16
CA ALA A 61 -3.46 8.08 11.18
C ALA A 61 -3.33 9.08 12.34
N ARG A 62 -3.10 8.58 13.56
CA ARG A 62 -2.90 9.45 14.73
C ARG A 62 -1.76 10.44 14.46
N GLN A 63 -1.91 11.67 14.88
CA GLN A 63 -0.93 12.75 14.66
C GLN A 63 0.50 12.34 15.09
N ARG A 64 0.63 11.57 16.17
CA ARG A 64 1.92 11.03 16.62
C ARG A 64 2.58 10.14 15.56
N VAL A 65 1.80 9.28 14.89
CA VAL A 65 2.30 8.39 13.83
C VAL A 65 2.77 9.20 12.62
N GLN A 66 2.03 10.24 12.25
CA GLN A 66 2.41 11.14 11.16
C GLN A 66 3.71 11.90 11.48
N ILE A 67 3.83 12.43 12.71
CA ILE A 67 5.05 13.13 13.14
C ILE A 67 6.26 12.19 13.14
N ILE A 68 6.12 10.97 13.67
CA ILE A 68 7.19 9.96 13.65
C ILE A 68 7.59 9.64 12.20
N ALA A 69 6.64 9.43 11.29
CA ALA A 69 6.93 9.17 9.89
C ALA A 69 7.65 10.36 9.22
N PHE A 70 7.27 11.60 9.53
CA PHE A 70 7.95 12.80 9.04
C PHE A 70 9.40 12.89 9.54
N VAL A 71 9.62 12.63 10.82
CA VAL A 71 10.97 12.65 11.42
C VAL A 71 11.84 11.55 10.81
N LEU A 72 11.30 10.34 10.64
CA LEU A 72 12.04 9.23 10.01
C LEU A 72 12.35 9.54 8.54
N LEU A 73 11.41 10.08 7.78
CA LEU A 73 11.66 10.49 6.40
C LEU A 73 12.74 11.57 6.31
N GLY A 74 12.67 12.58 7.20
CA GLY A 74 13.71 13.60 7.31
C GLY A 74 15.10 13.01 7.62
N ALA A 75 15.17 12.07 8.56
CA ALA A 75 16.42 11.37 8.89
C ALA A 75 16.98 10.61 7.68
N VAL A 76 16.13 9.91 6.92
CA VAL A 76 16.55 9.22 5.68
C VAL A 76 17.02 10.20 4.62
N MET A 77 16.35 11.34 4.46
CA MET A 77 16.80 12.38 3.53
C MET A 77 18.17 12.96 3.91
N VAL A 78 18.40 13.19 5.21
CA VAL A 78 19.68 13.66 5.71
C VAL A 78 20.80 12.63 5.48
N THR A 79 20.55 11.34 5.75
CA THR A 79 21.52 10.28 5.49
C THR A 79 21.82 10.14 4.00
N ALA A 80 20.82 10.22 3.14
CA ALA A 80 20.99 10.18 1.69
C ALA A 80 21.83 11.38 1.17
N LEU A 81 21.64 12.56 1.75
CA LEU A 81 22.42 13.75 1.42
C LEU A 81 23.88 13.62 1.88
N ILE A 82 24.11 13.11 3.08
CA ILE A 82 25.45 12.83 3.60
C ILE A 82 26.18 11.83 2.70
N ASP A 83 25.54 10.74 2.30
CA ASP A 83 26.12 9.75 1.38
C ASP A 83 26.48 10.36 0.02
N ALA A 84 25.65 11.25 -0.50
CA ALA A 84 25.89 11.94 -1.75
C ALA A 84 27.11 12.90 -1.68
N ILE A 85 27.34 13.53 -0.52
CA ILE A 85 28.44 14.50 -0.31
C ILE A 85 29.75 13.79 0.04
N VAL A 86 29.70 12.79 0.92
CA VAL A 86 30.90 12.13 1.49
C VAL A 86 31.34 10.93 0.65
N GLY A 87 30.48 10.43 -0.25
CA GLY A 87 30.77 9.25 -1.06
C GLY A 87 30.88 7.95 -0.24
N SER A 88 30.45 7.99 1.02
CA SER A 88 30.53 6.84 1.94
C SER A 88 29.27 5.96 1.81
N GLN A 89 29.46 4.65 1.80
CA GLN A 89 28.34 3.68 1.81
C GLN A 89 27.90 3.29 3.23
N VAL A 90 28.44 3.95 4.27
CA VAL A 90 28.27 3.58 5.67
C VAL A 90 26.84 3.81 6.17
N SER A 91 26.21 4.89 5.70
CA SER A 91 24.81 5.22 6.08
C SER A 91 23.77 4.43 5.28
N GLY A 92 24.14 3.80 4.17
CA GLY A 92 23.22 3.08 3.29
C GLY A 92 22.45 1.92 3.96
N GLY A 93 23.05 1.26 4.95
CA GLY A 93 22.39 0.21 5.74
C GLY A 93 21.29 0.75 6.67
N ILE A 94 21.59 1.83 7.38
CA ILE A 94 20.66 2.44 8.34
C ILE A 94 19.47 3.08 7.62
N SER A 95 19.72 3.83 6.54
CA SER A 95 18.65 4.43 5.74
C SER A 95 17.71 3.39 5.12
N ARG A 96 18.28 2.29 4.58
CA ARG A 96 17.48 1.16 4.08
C ARG A 96 16.61 0.52 5.17
N ALA A 97 17.15 0.33 6.38
CA ALA A 97 16.39 -0.22 7.48
C ALA A 97 15.24 0.71 7.91
N ILE A 98 15.47 2.02 8.00
CA ILE A 98 14.44 3.01 8.35
C ILE A 98 13.33 3.02 7.28
N VAL A 99 13.68 3.09 5.99
CA VAL A 99 12.70 3.04 4.89
C VAL A 99 11.95 1.71 4.90
N GLY A 100 12.64 0.60 5.10
CA GLY A 100 12.03 -0.71 5.22
C GLY A 100 10.99 -0.79 6.34
N VAL A 101 11.29 -0.25 7.51
CA VAL A 101 10.34 -0.17 8.64
C VAL A 101 9.15 0.73 8.30
N MET A 102 9.38 1.87 7.66
CA MET A 102 8.28 2.77 7.23
C MET A 102 7.36 2.08 6.23
N ILE A 103 7.93 1.42 5.21
CA ILE A 103 7.17 0.67 4.20
C ILE A 103 6.41 -0.50 4.87
N ALA A 104 7.03 -1.21 5.82
CA ALA A 104 6.41 -2.34 6.51
C ALA A 104 5.18 -1.93 7.37
N LEU A 105 5.19 -0.72 7.93
CA LEU A 105 4.07 -0.23 8.75
C LEU A 105 2.94 0.41 7.93
N ALA A 106 3.22 0.83 6.70
CA ALA A 106 2.27 1.55 5.85
C ALA A 106 0.99 0.75 5.54
N PRO A 107 1.03 -0.54 5.12
CA PRO A 107 -0.19 -1.30 4.83
C PRO A 107 -1.08 -1.49 6.06
N LEU A 108 -0.51 -1.62 7.25
CA LEU A 108 -1.28 -1.77 8.50
C LEU A 108 -2.07 -0.51 8.85
N THR A 109 -1.50 0.67 8.61
CA THR A 109 -2.19 1.94 8.86
C THR A 109 -3.28 2.18 7.84
N LEU A 110 -3.03 1.87 6.57
CA LEU A 110 -4.01 2.00 5.50
C LEU A 110 -5.16 1.00 5.69
N ALA A 111 -4.88 -0.25 6.05
CA ALA A 111 -5.90 -1.27 6.34
C ALA A 111 -6.84 -0.84 7.48
N ARG A 112 -6.29 -0.21 8.55
CA ARG A 112 -7.12 0.36 9.61
C ARG A 112 -7.99 1.52 9.13
N GLY A 113 -7.48 2.35 8.21
CA GLY A 113 -8.23 3.45 7.61
C GLY A 113 -9.39 2.94 6.76
N VAL A 114 -9.12 2.03 5.83
CA VAL A 114 -10.13 1.41 4.95
C VAL A 114 -11.18 0.64 5.76
N SER A 115 -10.76 -0.14 6.77
CA SER A 115 -11.70 -0.87 7.63
C SER A 115 -12.64 0.05 8.42
N ARG A 116 -12.15 1.21 8.87
CA ARG A 116 -13.00 2.22 9.52
C ARG A 116 -14.01 2.81 8.54
N HIS A 117 -13.57 3.14 7.33
CA HIS A 117 -14.43 3.69 6.29
C HIS A 117 -15.55 2.71 5.90
N LEU A 118 -15.24 1.44 5.66
CA LEU A 118 -16.21 0.39 5.39
C LEU A 118 -17.25 0.21 6.51
N ARG A 119 -16.80 0.32 7.77
CA ARG A 119 -17.73 0.22 8.92
C ARG A 119 -18.67 1.42 9.05
N GLN A 120 -18.25 2.60 8.60
CA GLN A 120 -19.04 3.83 8.69
C GLN A 120 -20.07 3.92 7.56
N GLU A 121 -19.71 3.53 6.35
CA GLU A 121 -20.61 3.65 5.19
C GLU A 121 -21.52 2.43 5.00
N GLY A 122 -21.17 1.27 5.57
CA GLY A 122 -21.97 0.05 5.49
C GLY A 122 -22.11 -0.54 4.08
N GLN A 123 -21.50 0.09 3.09
CA GLN A 123 -21.49 -0.33 1.68
C GLN A 123 -20.06 -0.30 1.12
N VAL A 124 -19.78 -1.18 0.14
CA VAL A 124 -18.53 -1.16 -0.60
C VAL A 124 -18.60 -0.08 -1.67
N THR A 125 -17.77 0.93 -1.52
CA THR A 125 -17.60 2.01 -2.50
C THR A 125 -16.40 1.71 -3.41
N LEU A 126 -16.35 2.33 -4.59
CA LEU A 126 -15.15 2.28 -5.47
C LEU A 126 -13.89 2.76 -4.73
N ASP A 127 -14.05 3.71 -3.83
CA ASP A 127 -12.95 4.21 -3.02
C ASP A 127 -12.38 3.12 -2.09
N ALA A 128 -13.24 2.27 -1.51
CA ALA A 128 -12.81 1.11 -0.73
C ALA A 128 -12.06 0.07 -1.59
N VAL A 129 -12.47 -0.12 -2.83
CA VAL A 129 -11.77 -1.00 -3.80
C VAL A 129 -10.38 -0.45 -4.10
N PHE A 130 -10.24 0.85 -4.38
CA PHE A 130 -8.94 1.50 -4.59
C PHE A 130 -8.05 1.37 -3.35
N GLY A 131 -8.63 1.53 -2.16
CA GLY A 131 -7.91 1.31 -0.92
C GLY A 131 -7.41 -0.12 -0.76
N ALA A 132 -8.20 -1.10 -1.11
CA ALA A 132 -7.81 -2.51 -1.08
C ALA A 132 -6.67 -2.79 -2.07
N VAL A 133 -6.75 -2.31 -3.31
CA VAL A 133 -5.66 -2.46 -4.28
C VAL A 133 -4.38 -1.77 -3.80
N ALA A 134 -4.49 -0.56 -3.22
CA ALA A 134 -3.35 0.14 -2.66
C ALA A 134 -2.69 -0.64 -1.50
N ILE A 135 -3.47 -1.28 -0.62
CA ILE A 135 -2.93 -2.15 0.44
C ILE A 135 -2.16 -3.33 -0.16
N TYR A 136 -2.69 -3.96 -1.21
CA TYR A 136 -2.02 -5.07 -1.89
C TYR A 136 -0.67 -4.66 -2.46
N LEU A 137 -0.60 -3.50 -3.14
CA LEU A 137 0.66 -2.96 -3.64
C LEU A 137 1.64 -2.62 -2.51
N MET A 138 1.15 -2.05 -1.41
CA MET A 138 1.99 -1.78 -0.25
C MET A 138 2.48 -3.07 0.43
N LEU A 139 1.70 -4.15 0.38
CA LEU A 139 2.10 -5.45 0.90
C LEU A 139 3.31 -6.00 0.13
N GLY A 140 3.31 -5.91 -1.21
CA GLY A 140 4.47 -6.29 -2.03
C GLY A 140 5.71 -5.44 -1.71
N ALA A 141 5.58 -4.12 -1.62
CA ALA A 141 6.68 -3.25 -1.24
C ALA A 141 7.21 -3.55 0.18
N MET A 142 6.32 -3.94 1.10
CA MET A 142 6.69 -4.36 2.46
C MET A 142 7.55 -5.63 2.43
N PHE A 143 7.11 -6.68 1.73
CA PHE A 143 7.89 -7.92 1.63
C PHE A 143 9.21 -7.69 0.91
N ALA A 144 9.24 -6.95 -0.20
CA ALA A 144 10.48 -6.54 -0.87
C ALA A 144 11.48 -5.87 0.08
N SER A 145 10.98 -5.01 0.99
CA SER A 145 11.83 -4.33 1.98
C SER A 145 12.34 -5.29 3.06
N ILE A 146 11.54 -6.25 3.49
CA ILE A 146 11.93 -7.28 4.46
C ILE A 146 12.99 -8.20 3.83
N ASP A 147 12.76 -8.66 2.61
CA ASP A 147 13.66 -9.55 1.88
C ASP A 147 15.01 -8.87 1.61
N ASN A 148 14.99 -7.58 1.23
CA ASN A 148 16.21 -6.78 1.08
C ASN A 148 16.96 -6.63 2.41
N ALA A 149 16.25 -6.42 3.53
CA ALA A 149 16.89 -6.34 4.84
C ALA A 149 17.52 -7.68 5.24
N VAL A 150 16.83 -8.80 5.01
CA VAL A 150 17.36 -10.14 5.27
C VAL A 150 18.55 -10.44 4.37
N GLY A 151 18.49 -10.08 3.08
CA GLY A 151 19.62 -10.21 2.17
C GLY A 151 20.86 -9.43 2.62
N ALA A 152 20.66 -8.20 3.11
CA ALA A 152 21.74 -7.35 3.61
C ALA A 152 22.36 -7.85 4.93
N LEU A 153 21.62 -8.60 5.74
CA LEU A 153 22.10 -9.19 6.99
C LEU A 153 22.67 -10.61 6.83
N SER A 154 22.39 -11.25 5.70
CA SER A 154 22.85 -12.60 5.39
C SER A 154 24.24 -12.58 4.76
N SER A 155 25.14 -13.44 5.20
CA SER A 155 26.46 -13.63 4.58
C SER A 155 26.39 -14.22 3.15
N HIS A 156 25.25 -14.83 2.77
CA HIS A 156 25.04 -15.49 1.49
C HIS A 156 24.00 -14.78 0.61
N GLY A 157 23.63 -13.55 0.98
CA GLY A 157 22.54 -12.84 0.30
C GLY A 157 21.16 -13.46 0.53
N PHE A 158 20.16 -13.01 -0.21
CA PHE A 158 18.79 -13.54 -0.18
C PHE A 158 18.55 -14.53 -1.32
N PHE A 159 19.02 -14.22 -2.51
CA PHE A 159 18.80 -15.02 -3.72
C PHE A 159 19.94 -16.04 -3.96
N ALA A 160 19.57 -17.16 -4.57
CA ALA A 160 20.56 -18.16 -4.98
C ALA A 160 21.42 -17.70 -6.18
N GLN A 161 20.90 -16.76 -6.98
CA GLN A 161 21.52 -16.29 -8.23
C GLN A 161 22.34 -15.01 -8.10
N ALA A 162 22.10 -14.20 -7.05
CA ALA A 162 22.72 -12.89 -6.88
C ALA A 162 22.99 -12.57 -5.41
N GLU A 163 24.23 -12.18 -5.10
CA GLU A 163 24.63 -11.87 -3.72
C GLU A 163 24.08 -10.52 -3.22
N ASN A 164 24.12 -9.46 -4.04
CA ASN A 164 23.72 -8.11 -3.67
C ASN A 164 22.94 -7.40 -4.79
N PRO A 165 21.74 -7.85 -5.12
CA PRO A 165 20.93 -7.18 -6.14
C PRO A 165 20.40 -5.84 -5.62
N GLY A 166 20.02 -4.96 -6.54
CA GLY A 166 19.33 -3.72 -6.20
C GLY A 166 17.93 -3.94 -5.69
N PHE A 167 17.32 -2.89 -5.10
CA PHE A 167 15.97 -2.97 -4.51
C PHE A 167 14.90 -3.35 -5.54
N GLU A 168 15.08 -2.97 -6.80
CA GLU A 168 14.21 -3.34 -7.93
C GLU A 168 14.06 -4.85 -8.10
N THR A 169 15.12 -5.63 -7.86
CA THR A 169 15.08 -7.10 -7.93
C THR A 169 14.24 -7.69 -6.81
N TYR A 170 14.35 -7.16 -5.60
CA TYR A 170 13.50 -7.58 -4.48
C TYR A 170 12.05 -7.20 -4.72
N LEU A 171 11.80 -6.02 -5.28
CA LEU A 171 10.46 -5.55 -5.61
C LEU A 171 9.80 -6.43 -6.69
N TYR A 172 10.54 -6.75 -7.72
CA TYR A 172 10.12 -7.67 -8.78
C TYR A 172 9.81 -9.07 -8.23
N PHE A 173 10.74 -9.64 -7.44
CA PHE A 173 10.57 -10.94 -6.80
C PHE A 173 9.32 -10.96 -5.92
N SER A 174 9.15 -9.96 -5.08
CA SER A 174 8.00 -9.83 -4.19
C SER A 174 6.69 -9.79 -4.97
N TYR A 175 6.55 -8.97 -6.00
CA TYR A 175 5.31 -8.93 -6.77
C TYR A 175 5.04 -10.21 -7.56
N THR A 176 6.06 -10.87 -8.10
CA THR A 176 5.88 -12.15 -8.79
C THR A 176 5.51 -13.28 -7.83
N THR A 177 6.03 -13.27 -6.62
CA THR A 177 5.70 -14.21 -5.54
C THR A 177 4.29 -13.95 -4.99
N LEU A 178 3.98 -12.71 -4.65
CA LEU A 178 2.68 -12.29 -4.09
C LEU A 178 1.53 -12.56 -5.07
N ALA A 179 1.77 -12.32 -6.37
CA ALA A 179 0.82 -12.60 -7.46
C ALA A 179 0.84 -14.06 -7.92
N THR A 180 1.67 -14.92 -7.29
CA THR A 180 1.82 -16.35 -7.64
C THR A 180 2.25 -16.61 -9.10
N VAL A 181 2.96 -15.66 -9.72
CA VAL A 181 3.53 -15.82 -11.07
C VAL A 181 4.76 -16.70 -11.02
N GLY A 182 5.73 -16.39 -10.14
CA GLY A 182 6.92 -17.19 -9.84
C GLY A 182 7.72 -17.62 -11.06
N TYR A 183 8.28 -16.66 -11.82
CA TYR A 183 9.06 -16.97 -13.03
C TYR A 183 10.27 -17.88 -12.76
N GLY A 184 10.83 -17.85 -11.53
CA GLY A 184 11.95 -18.70 -11.14
C GLY A 184 13.33 -18.21 -11.59
N ASP A 185 13.41 -17.03 -12.16
CA ASP A 185 14.64 -16.35 -12.53
C ASP A 185 15.42 -15.85 -11.29
N PHE A 186 14.70 -15.48 -10.25
CA PHE A 186 15.22 -15.24 -8.90
C PHE A 186 14.53 -16.19 -7.91
N THR A 187 15.33 -16.94 -7.14
CA THR A 187 14.84 -17.87 -6.14
C THR A 187 15.54 -17.67 -4.78
N PRO A 188 14.81 -17.81 -3.66
CA PRO A 188 15.42 -17.67 -2.34
C PRO A 188 16.44 -18.78 -2.06
N GLY A 189 17.67 -18.42 -1.70
CA GLY A 189 18.75 -19.36 -1.41
C GLY A 189 18.68 -19.94 0.00
N PRO A 190 18.89 -19.13 1.05
CA PRO A 190 18.88 -19.56 2.46
C PRO A 190 17.50 -20.03 2.96
N SER A 191 17.49 -20.86 4.00
CA SER A 191 16.25 -21.39 4.61
C SER A 191 15.31 -20.29 5.09
N LEU A 192 15.83 -19.23 5.70
CA LEU A 192 15.05 -18.08 6.14
C LEU A 192 14.39 -17.35 4.94
N ALA A 193 15.14 -17.13 3.85
CA ALA A 193 14.61 -16.52 2.65
C ALA A 193 13.47 -17.37 2.03
N ARG A 194 13.61 -18.70 2.01
CA ARG A 194 12.56 -19.61 1.55
C ARG A 194 11.31 -19.55 2.42
N ALA A 195 11.49 -19.48 3.74
CA ALA A 195 10.36 -19.34 4.69
C ALA A 195 9.61 -18.01 4.47
N LEU A 196 10.34 -16.91 4.25
CA LEU A 196 9.75 -15.60 3.93
C LEU A 196 8.98 -15.64 2.62
N ALA A 197 9.55 -16.19 1.54
CA ALA A 197 8.88 -16.32 0.25
C ALA A 197 7.57 -17.11 0.33
N ILE A 198 7.53 -18.21 1.10
CA ILE A 198 6.31 -18.97 1.34
C ILE A 198 5.29 -18.13 2.13
N THR A 199 5.76 -17.44 3.18
CA THR A 199 4.89 -16.56 3.99
C THR A 199 4.29 -15.45 3.15
N GLU A 200 5.08 -14.84 2.27
CA GLU A 200 4.64 -13.83 1.32
C GLU A 200 3.58 -14.36 0.36
N ALA A 201 3.84 -15.50 -0.29
CA ALA A 201 2.90 -16.14 -1.20
C ALA A 201 1.56 -16.43 -0.52
N LEU A 202 1.59 -16.99 0.70
CA LEU A 202 0.38 -17.25 1.49
C LEU A 202 -0.33 -15.95 1.88
N ALA A 203 0.41 -14.92 2.30
CA ALA A 203 -0.17 -13.62 2.65
C ALA A 203 -0.89 -12.99 1.45
N GLY A 204 -0.29 -13.05 0.26
CA GLY A 204 -0.91 -12.56 -0.97
C GLY A 204 -2.20 -13.28 -1.32
N GLN A 205 -2.19 -14.61 -1.28
CA GLN A 205 -3.37 -15.44 -1.55
C GLN A 205 -4.50 -15.18 -0.56
N LEU A 206 -4.19 -15.21 0.75
CA LEU A 206 -5.17 -14.96 1.80
C LEU A 206 -5.77 -13.55 1.68
N TYR A 207 -4.94 -12.57 1.34
CA TYR A 207 -5.39 -11.20 1.12
C TYR A 207 -6.41 -11.14 -0.03
N LEU A 208 -6.06 -11.66 -1.20
CA LEU A 208 -6.93 -11.62 -2.38
C LEU A 208 -8.25 -12.34 -2.13
N VAL A 209 -8.22 -13.55 -1.58
CA VAL A 209 -9.44 -14.33 -1.28
C VAL A 209 -10.32 -13.57 -0.27
N THR A 210 -9.73 -13.03 0.79
CA THR A 210 -10.47 -12.29 1.82
C THR A 210 -11.09 -11.00 1.27
N VAL A 211 -10.32 -10.23 0.50
CA VAL A 211 -10.79 -8.96 -0.08
C VAL A 211 -11.92 -9.23 -1.08
N VAL A 212 -11.75 -10.20 -1.98
CA VAL A 212 -12.80 -10.56 -2.94
C VAL A 212 -14.06 -11.03 -2.21
N ALA A 213 -13.94 -11.88 -1.19
CA ALA A 213 -15.07 -12.34 -0.40
C ALA A 213 -15.81 -11.17 0.28
N VAL A 214 -15.09 -10.23 0.87
CA VAL A 214 -15.67 -9.03 1.51
C VAL A 214 -16.35 -8.14 0.47
N LEU A 215 -15.73 -7.92 -0.69
CA LEU A 215 -16.32 -7.11 -1.76
C LEU A 215 -17.62 -7.75 -2.26
N VAL A 216 -17.60 -9.03 -2.60
CA VAL A 216 -18.77 -9.75 -3.12
C VAL A 216 -19.89 -9.82 -2.08
N SER A 217 -19.59 -10.08 -0.81
CA SER A 217 -20.59 -10.15 0.26
C SER A 217 -21.34 -8.83 0.51
N ASN A 218 -20.77 -7.71 0.06
CA ASN A 218 -21.37 -6.39 0.21
C ASN A 218 -22.01 -5.84 -1.10
N ILE A 219 -21.83 -6.54 -2.23
CA ILE A 219 -22.52 -6.21 -3.48
C ILE A 219 -24.00 -6.57 -3.30
N GLY A 220 -24.89 -5.59 -3.43
CA GLY A 220 -26.36 -5.79 -3.34
C GLY A 220 -26.95 -5.70 -1.94
N ARG A 221 -26.20 -5.34 -0.90
CA ARG A 221 -26.79 -4.96 0.37
C ARG A 221 -27.55 -3.65 0.21
N ARG A 222 -28.89 -3.73 0.16
CA ARG A 222 -29.77 -2.55 0.19
C ARG A 222 -29.54 -1.77 1.50
N PRO A 223 -29.55 -0.43 1.46
CA PRO A 223 -29.49 0.38 2.68
C PRO A 223 -30.62 -0.03 3.62
N ARG A 224 -30.30 -0.35 4.87
CA ARG A 224 -31.32 -0.46 5.90
C ARG A 224 -31.80 0.94 6.25
N GLY A 225 -33.09 1.21 6.05
CA GLY A 225 -33.69 2.46 6.49
C GLY A 225 -33.59 2.64 8.02
N PRO A 226 -33.78 3.87 8.52
CA PRO A 226 -33.78 4.15 9.95
C PRO A 226 -34.91 3.34 10.62
N GLY A 227 -34.53 2.25 11.33
CA GLY A 227 -35.46 1.33 11.97
C GLY A 227 -35.25 -0.15 11.62
N GLY A 228 -34.26 -0.51 10.79
CA GLY A 228 -33.91 -1.91 10.53
C GLY A 228 -34.89 -2.71 9.66
N LYS A 229 -35.96 -2.10 9.14
CA LYS A 229 -36.90 -2.72 8.21
C LYS A 229 -36.37 -2.61 6.78
N LEU A 230 -36.46 -3.71 6.01
CA LEU A 230 -36.27 -3.67 4.57
C LEU A 230 -37.35 -2.77 3.98
N VAL A 231 -37.00 -1.77 3.19
CA VAL A 231 -37.93 -0.98 2.40
C VAL A 231 -38.48 -1.93 1.33
N SER A 232 -39.69 -2.42 1.51
CA SER A 232 -40.41 -3.21 0.49
C SER A 232 -40.84 -2.23 -0.62
N GLU A 233 -40.75 -2.68 -1.86
CA GLU A 233 -41.22 -1.94 -3.05
C GLU A 233 -42.72 -1.63 -3.04
N ASP A 234 -43.48 -2.24 -2.10
CA ASP A 234 -44.94 -2.07 -1.98
C ASP A 234 -45.40 -0.82 -1.22
N GLU A 235 -44.47 0.02 -0.72
CA GLU A 235 -44.79 1.27 -0.05
C GLU A 235 -44.64 2.49 -0.98
N ALA A 236 -45.06 2.32 -2.24
CA ALA A 236 -45.28 3.46 -3.14
C ALA A 236 -46.50 4.25 -2.61
N PRO A 237 -46.39 5.58 -2.38
CA PRO A 237 -47.51 6.37 -1.97
C PRO A 237 -48.62 6.27 -3.01
N ASP A 238 -49.87 6.02 -2.54
CA ASP A 238 -51.05 5.97 -3.39
C ASP A 238 -51.09 7.18 -4.33
N PRO A 239 -51.41 6.98 -5.61
CA PRO A 239 -51.55 8.10 -6.55
C PRO A 239 -52.66 9.04 -6.07
N PRO A 240 -52.51 10.36 -6.18
CA PRO A 240 -53.50 11.31 -5.70
C PRO A 240 -54.85 11.06 -6.34
N PRO A 241 -55.99 11.22 -5.62
CA PRO A 241 -57.33 10.96 -6.11
C PRO A 241 -57.61 11.83 -7.36
N ARG A 242 -58.05 11.18 -8.43
CA ARG A 242 -58.50 11.88 -9.65
C ARG A 242 -59.75 12.66 -9.33
N HIS A 243 -59.66 13.97 -9.33
CA HIS A 243 -60.83 14.83 -9.23
C HIS A 243 -61.68 14.69 -10.49
N PRO A 244 -63.03 14.70 -10.34
CA PRO A 244 -64.00 14.57 -11.46
C PRO A 244 -63.98 15.77 -12.40
#